data_23e9a795648b845a35383a680b8a371c
#
_entry.id   23e9a795648b845a35383a680b8a371c
#
_cell.length_a   1.000
_cell.length_b   1.000
_cell.length_c   1.000
_cell.angle_alpha   90.00
_cell.angle_beta   90.00
_cell.angle_gamma   90.00
#
_symmetry.space_group_name_H-M   'P 1'
#
loop_
_entity.id
_entity.type
_entity.pdbx_description
1 polymer ?
#
loop_
_entity_poly.entity_id
_entity_poly.type
_entity_poly.pdbx_seq_one_letter_code
_entity_poly.pdbx_strand_id
1 'polypeptide(L)'
;AGAHGQMIADVLKSAKVYCPEKGVIKLANADMEFSYRTSVCQKMPYSVLEAEFELTPSTTDKIQEKMNENLSFRQNKQPSLTLPNCGSTFRNPDGDSAGRLLDAAGV
;
A
#
# COMPACT_ATOMS: atom_id res chain seq x y z
N ALA A 1 0.15 2.29 1.99
CA ALA A 1 0.29 0.97 1.40
C ALA A 1 0.89 1.07 0.00
N GLY A 2 1.74 0.13 -0.36
CA GLY A 2 2.40 0.13 -1.65
C GLY A 2 2.79 -1.26 -2.11
N ALA A 3 2.88 -1.42 -3.43
CA ALA A 3 3.34 -2.64 -4.08
C ALA A 3 3.79 -2.31 -5.52
N HIS A 4 4.73 -3.09 -6.03
CA HIS A 4 5.20 -2.99 -7.44
C HIS A 4 5.63 -1.57 -7.85
N GLY A 5 6.34 -0.88 -6.97
CA GLY A 5 6.86 0.47 -7.22
C GLY A 5 5.85 1.60 -7.13
N GLN A 6 4.60 1.31 -6.74
CA GLN A 6 3.56 2.31 -6.55
C GLN A 6 2.98 2.28 -5.13
N MET A 7 2.50 3.41 -4.66
CA MET A 7 1.89 3.57 -3.35
C MET A 7 0.52 4.25 -3.46
N ILE A 8 -0.32 4.06 -2.45
CA ILE A 8 -1.60 4.77 -2.34
C ILE A 8 -1.39 6.29 -2.41
N ALA A 9 -0.29 6.78 -1.84
CA ALA A 9 0.08 8.20 -1.90
C ALA A 9 0.19 8.76 -3.33
N ASP A 10 0.51 7.91 -4.30
CA ASP A 10 0.70 8.35 -5.70
C ASP A 10 -0.62 8.61 -6.43
N VAL A 11 -1.71 8.00 -5.98
CA VAL A 11 -3.01 8.01 -6.69
C VAL A 11 -4.16 8.57 -5.85
N LEU A 12 -4.00 8.70 -4.53
CA LEU A 12 -5.03 9.28 -3.68
C LEU A 12 -5.15 10.78 -3.91
N LYS A 13 -6.32 11.24 -4.35
CA LYS A 13 -6.64 12.65 -4.48
C LYS A 13 -7.13 13.24 -3.17
N SER A 14 -8.08 12.57 -2.52
CA SER A 14 -8.63 13.00 -1.25
C SER A 14 -9.26 11.81 -0.49
N ALA A 15 -9.46 11.99 0.80
CA ALA A 15 -10.20 11.07 1.64
C ALA A 15 -11.21 11.81 2.50
N LYS A 16 -12.38 11.20 2.69
CA LYS A 16 -13.39 11.66 3.63
C LYS A 16 -13.24 10.81 4.90
N VAL A 17 -13.04 11.46 6.04
CA VAL A 17 -12.84 10.79 7.30
C VAL A 17 -13.81 11.29 8.35
N TYR A 18 -14.14 10.44 9.29
CA TYR A 18 -14.87 10.83 10.50
C TYR A 18 -13.88 11.05 11.64
N CYS A 19 -14.02 12.18 12.31
CA CYS A 19 -13.28 12.53 13.52
C CYS A 19 -14.28 12.77 14.64
N PRO A 20 -14.14 12.13 15.82
CA PRO A 20 -15.11 12.31 16.94
C PRO A 20 -15.29 13.76 17.35
N GLU A 21 -14.25 14.59 17.25
CA GLU A 21 -14.30 16.01 17.65
C GLU A 21 -14.89 16.94 16.59
N LYS A 22 -14.62 16.63 15.30
CA LYS A 22 -14.94 17.53 14.17
C LYS A 22 -16.04 17.00 13.25
N GLY A 23 -16.47 15.76 13.44
CA GLY A 23 -17.40 15.09 12.53
C GLY A 23 -16.72 14.66 11.23
N VAL A 24 -17.44 14.73 10.12
CA VAL A 24 -16.93 14.36 8.80
C VAL A 24 -16.11 15.48 8.20
N ILE A 25 -14.86 15.21 7.86
CA ILE A 25 -13.95 16.15 7.22
C ILE A 25 -13.33 15.54 5.97
N LYS A 26 -12.95 16.39 5.01
CA LYS A 26 -12.26 15.99 3.78
C LYS A 26 -10.78 16.35 3.90
N LEU A 27 -9.92 15.37 3.67
CA LEU A 27 -8.47 15.52 3.67
C LEU A 27 -7.94 15.41 2.24
N ALA A 28 -7.12 16.36 1.82
CA ALA A 28 -6.36 16.24 0.57
C ALA A 28 -5.18 15.27 0.74
N ASN A 29 -4.57 14.87 -0.36
CA ASN A 29 -3.40 13.99 -0.32
C ASN A 29 -2.31 14.48 0.64
N ALA A 30 -1.97 15.77 0.59
CA ALA A 30 -0.95 16.38 1.46
C ALA A 30 -1.30 16.29 2.95
N ASP A 31 -2.59 16.34 3.28
CA ASP A 31 -3.08 16.28 4.67
C ASP A 31 -2.99 14.84 5.25
N MET A 32 -2.82 13.85 4.41
CA MET A 32 -2.71 12.45 4.83
C MET A 32 -1.36 12.11 5.48
N GLU A 33 -0.36 12.97 5.33
CA GLU A 33 0.99 12.79 5.89
C GLU A 33 1.56 11.40 5.60
N PHE A 34 1.47 10.94 4.34
CA PHE A 34 1.96 9.63 3.95
C PHE A 34 3.47 9.50 4.13
N SER A 35 3.89 8.41 4.74
CA SER A 35 5.27 7.96 4.77
C SER A 35 5.32 6.43 4.83
N TYR A 36 6.51 5.85 4.93
CA TYR A 36 6.65 4.39 4.95
C TYR A 36 5.81 3.77 6.08
N ARG A 37 4.83 2.94 5.68
CA ARG A 37 3.94 2.21 6.58
C ARG A 37 3.11 3.09 7.52
N THR A 38 2.90 4.36 7.19
CA THR A 38 2.12 5.26 8.05
C THR A 38 1.34 6.33 7.27
N SER A 39 0.32 6.86 7.92
CA SER A 39 -0.43 8.04 7.49
C SER A 39 -0.97 8.78 8.72
N VAL A 40 -1.61 9.93 8.51
CA VAL A 40 -2.28 10.69 9.57
C VAL A 40 -3.35 9.86 10.31
N CYS A 41 -3.96 8.88 9.65
CA CYS A 41 -4.97 8.01 10.26
C CYS A 41 -4.43 7.11 11.38
N GLN A 42 -3.12 6.95 11.50
CA GLN A 42 -2.50 6.24 12.61
C GLN A 42 -2.17 7.15 13.80
N LYS A 43 -2.14 8.46 13.58
CA LYS A 43 -1.81 9.48 14.59
C LYS A 43 -3.07 10.10 15.19
N MET A 44 -4.12 10.20 14.42
CA MET A 44 -5.38 10.84 14.77
C MET A 44 -6.51 9.80 14.82
N PRO A 45 -7.56 10.01 15.63
CA PRO A 45 -8.70 9.09 15.72
C PRO A 45 -9.63 9.22 14.51
N TYR A 46 -9.09 9.06 13.31
CA TYR A 46 -9.82 9.14 12.05
C TYR A 46 -10.29 7.78 11.59
N SER A 47 -11.57 7.70 11.20
CA SER A 47 -12.11 6.55 10.47
C SER A 47 -12.34 6.95 9.02
N VAL A 48 -11.72 6.26 8.09
CA VAL A 48 -11.87 6.53 6.66
C VAL A 48 -13.23 6.04 6.19
N LEU A 49 -14.03 6.94 5.62
CA LEU A 49 -15.36 6.67 5.09
C LEU A 49 -15.35 6.49 3.57
N GLU A 50 -14.54 7.29 2.87
CA GLU A 50 -14.51 7.35 1.41
C GLU A 50 -13.13 7.79 0.95
N ALA A 51 -12.68 7.27 -0.18
CA ALA A 51 -11.43 7.68 -0.81
C ALA A 51 -11.67 7.95 -2.30
N GLU A 52 -11.10 9.04 -2.79
CA GLU A 52 -11.12 9.43 -4.20
C GLU A 52 -9.74 9.25 -4.80
N PHE A 53 -9.65 8.46 -5.86
CA PHE A 53 -8.40 8.17 -6.56
C PHE A 53 -8.37 8.83 -7.92
N GLU A 54 -7.21 9.34 -8.30
CA GLU A 54 -6.94 9.86 -9.63
C GLU A 54 -6.08 8.84 -10.37
N LEU A 55 -6.67 8.23 -11.43
CA LEU A 55 -6.04 7.18 -12.20
C LEU A 55 -5.78 7.65 -13.62
N THR A 56 -4.70 7.16 -14.21
CA THR A 56 -4.36 7.45 -15.61
C THR A 56 -5.10 6.47 -16.52
N PRO A 57 -5.92 6.94 -17.49
CA PRO A 57 -6.57 6.08 -18.47
C PRO A 57 -5.55 5.26 -19.27
N SER A 58 -5.90 4.01 -19.54
CA SER A 58 -5.09 3.10 -20.34
C SER A 58 -5.99 2.15 -21.15
N THR A 59 -5.39 1.37 -22.05
CA THR A 59 -6.11 0.35 -22.82
C THR A 59 -6.28 -0.92 -21.99
N THR A 60 -7.34 -1.67 -22.26
CA THR A 60 -7.60 -2.97 -21.62
C THR A 60 -6.41 -3.91 -21.73
N ASP A 61 -5.79 -3.98 -22.92
CA ASP A 61 -4.64 -4.86 -23.17
C ASP A 61 -3.44 -4.51 -22.31
N LYS A 62 -3.10 -3.22 -22.19
CA LYS A 62 -1.99 -2.75 -21.34
C LYS A 62 -2.26 -3.00 -19.86
N ILE A 63 -3.49 -2.79 -19.42
CA ILE A 63 -3.90 -3.05 -18.04
C ILE A 63 -3.77 -4.54 -17.73
N GLN A 64 -4.28 -5.40 -18.61
CA GLN A 64 -4.22 -6.86 -18.44
C GLN A 64 -2.76 -7.36 -18.42
N GLU A 65 -1.92 -6.84 -19.30
CA GLU A 65 -0.48 -7.16 -19.34
C GLU A 65 0.19 -6.80 -18.02
N LYS A 66 -0.07 -5.61 -17.48
CA LYS A 66 0.49 -5.18 -16.19
C LYS A 66 0.01 -6.01 -15.02
N MET A 67 -1.27 -6.36 -15.00
CA MET A 67 -1.83 -7.27 -13.99
C MET A 67 -1.17 -8.64 -14.04
N ASN A 68 -1.00 -9.21 -15.22
CA ASN A 68 -0.36 -10.52 -15.41
C ASN A 68 1.11 -10.49 -14.98
N GLU A 69 1.84 -9.42 -15.31
CA GLU A 69 3.22 -9.20 -14.90
C GLU A 69 3.35 -9.17 -13.35
N ASN A 70 2.47 -8.42 -12.69
CA ASN A 70 2.45 -8.31 -11.23
C ASN A 70 2.10 -9.65 -10.58
N LEU A 71 1.13 -10.38 -11.12
CA LEU A 71 0.76 -11.72 -10.62
C LEU A 71 1.89 -12.73 -10.78
N SER A 72 2.57 -12.73 -11.94
CA SER A 72 3.72 -13.60 -12.18
C SER A 72 4.87 -13.31 -11.22
N PHE A 73 5.16 -12.04 -10.98
CA PHE A 73 6.16 -11.64 -9.99
C PHE A 73 5.83 -12.19 -8.60
N ARG A 74 4.58 -12.05 -8.17
CA ARG A 74 4.15 -12.57 -6.86
C ARG A 74 4.25 -14.08 -6.77
N GLN A 75 3.81 -14.80 -7.80
CA GLN A 75 3.89 -16.26 -7.84
C GLN A 75 5.34 -16.78 -7.74
N ASN A 76 6.30 -16.05 -8.31
CA ASN A 76 7.70 -16.44 -8.32
C ASN A 76 8.46 -16.03 -7.05
N LYS A 77 7.99 -15.00 -6.33
CA LYS A 77 8.72 -14.40 -5.20
C LYS A 77 8.05 -14.59 -3.84
N GLN A 78 6.82 -15.04 -3.81
CA GLN A 78 6.06 -15.19 -2.55
C GLN A 78 5.61 -16.64 -2.38
N PRO A 79 5.34 -17.08 -1.13
CA PRO A 79 4.72 -18.39 -0.89
C PRO A 79 3.40 -18.54 -1.64
N SER A 80 3.08 -19.77 -2.03
CA SER A 80 1.78 -20.06 -2.68
C SER A 80 0.62 -19.58 -1.82
N LEU A 81 -0.39 -19.00 -2.47
CA LEU A 81 -1.63 -18.59 -1.80
C LEU A 81 -2.42 -19.77 -1.21
N THR A 82 -2.08 -21.00 -1.60
CA THR A 82 -2.68 -22.21 -1.02
C THR A 82 -2.09 -22.58 0.33
N LEU A 83 -0.94 -21.99 0.68
CA LEU A 83 -0.30 -22.19 1.97
C LEU A 83 -0.73 -21.10 2.96
N PRO A 84 -1.16 -21.49 4.18
CA PRO A 84 -1.45 -20.49 5.20
C PRO A 84 -0.22 -19.63 5.49
N ASN A 85 -0.38 -18.30 5.38
CA ASN A 85 0.68 -17.36 5.71
C ASN A 85 0.06 -16.01 6.11
N CYS A 86 0.82 -15.20 6.82
CA CYS A 86 0.39 -13.88 7.29
C CYS A 86 1.07 -12.73 6.54
N GLY A 87 1.75 -13.03 5.43
CA GLY A 87 2.50 -12.04 4.67
C GLY A 87 3.79 -11.59 5.36
N SER A 88 4.22 -10.38 5.08
CA SER A 88 5.47 -9.82 5.64
C SER A 88 5.33 -9.54 7.13
N THR A 89 6.19 -10.15 7.93
CA THR A 89 6.21 -10.01 9.40
C THR A 89 7.07 -8.83 9.86
N PHE A 90 8.14 -8.52 9.14
CA PHE A 90 9.09 -7.49 9.51
C PHE A 90 9.03 -6.29 8.57
N ARG A 91 9.33 -5.11 9.10
CA ARG A 91 9.56 -3.92 8.30
C ARG A 91 10.92 -4.01 7.61
N ASN A 92 11.00 -3.45 6.41
CA ASN A 92 12.29 -3.31 5.75
C ASN A 92 13.07 -2.16 6.41
N PRO A 93 14.36 -2.35 6.71
CA PRO A 93 15.24 -1.25 7.10
C PRO A 93 15.55 -0.35 5.90
N ASP A 94 16.10 0.82 6.16
CA ASP A 94 16.53 1.73 5.12
C ASP A 94 17.62 1.09 4.25
N GLY A 95 17.40 1.10 2.94
CA GLY A 95 18.37 0.60 1.95
C GLY A 95 18.45 -0.92 1.81
N ASP A 96 17.61 -1.70 2.51
CA ASP A 96 17.64 -3.17 2.43
C ASP A 96 16.26 -3.78 2.61
N SER A 97 16.16 -5.11 2.48
CA SER A 97 14.93 -5.84 2.74
C SER A 97 15.09 -6.83 3.91
N ALA A 98 14.07 -6.90 4.75
CA ALA A 98 14.05 -7.85 5.86
C ALA A 98 14.21 -9.30 5.39
N GLY A 99 13.55 -9.66 4.27
CA GLY A 99 13.65 -11.00 3.69
C GLY A 99 15.09 -11.36 3.29
N ARG A 100 15.80 -10.44 2.64
CA ARG A 100 17.21 -10.66 2.26
C ARG A 100 18.10 -10.84 3.50
N LEU A 101 17.88 -10.03 4.53
CA LEU A 101 18.67 -10.11 5.77
C LEU A 101 18.41 -11.42 6.52
N LEU A 102 17.17 -11.86 6.58
CA LEU A 102 16.82 -13.15 7.21
C LEU A 102 17.43 -14.32 6.45
N ASP A 103 17.37 -14.30 5.13
CA ASP A 103 17.98 -15.32 4.28
C ASP A 103 19.51 -15.36 4.48
N ALA A 104 20.15 -14.20 4.49
CA ALA A 104 21.59 -14.08 4.76
C ALA A 104 21.99 -14.55 6.16
N ALA A 105 21.09 -14.44 7.13
CA ALA A 105 21.28 -14.92 8.50
C ALA A 105 21.02 -16.42 8.66
N GLY A 106 20.54 -17.10 7.62
CA GLY A 106 20.26 -18.52 7.64
C GLY A 106 18.96 -18.90 8.33
N VAL A 107 18.03 -17.98 8.38
CA VAL A 107 16.71 -18.19 8.99
C VAL A 107 15.70 -18.65 7.96
#